data_1085a6a6501bd25e490eeae36f448ab0
#
_entry.id   1085a6a6501bd25e490eeae36f448ab0
#
_cell.length_a   1.000
_cell.length_b   1.000
_cell.length_c   1.000
_cell.angle_alpha   90.00
_cell.angle_beta   90.00
_cell.angle_gamma   90.00
#
_symmetry.space_group_name_H-M   'P 1'
#
loop_
_entity.id
_entity.type
_entity.pdbx_description
1 polymer ?
#
loop_
_entity_poly.entity_id
_entity_poly.type
_entity_poly.pdbx_seq_one_letter_code
_entity_poly.pdbx_strand_id
1 'polypeptide(L)'
;MRKGLIFDVDGVIIDVSHSYHYAIKNTAERFLRRDLDIELVREIKFKKGINNDYLATLEVIKTFGGSASLEEVIEIFNQEYEKLKEMERLILSRDFFKKLRDLKVPLGVLTGRPRQDLKDAFDRFELWEFFDVVVDDDTIEQPSLRKPNPYALNFCMERMNLDYAVYVGDSLADYQMVEGFKRQYTKRVDYIHFGDRVLPPSVKVVRSEEELFQALKEALQNQEEV
;
A
#
# COMPACT_ATOMS: atom_id res chain seq x y z
N MET A 1 19.39 6.80 17.73
CA MET A 1 18.13 6.27 17.18
C MET A 1 18.22 6.19 15.66
N ARG A 2 18.05 4.99 15.08
CA ARG A 2 18.09 4.80 13.63
C ARG A 2 16.72 5.05 13.03
N LYS A 3 16.62 6.05 12.15
CA LYS A 3 15.38 6.50 11.53
C LYS A 3 15.31 6.02 10.08
N GLY A 4 14.10 5.82 9.55
CA GLY A 4 13.89 5.47 8.14
C GLY A 4 12.49 5.78 7.65
N LEU A 5 12.29 5.63 6.35
CA LEU A 5 11.02 5.88 5.67
C LEU A 5 10.53 4.58 5.05
N ILE A 6 9.25 4.26 5.23
CA ILE A 6 8.62 3.06 4.66
C ILE A 6 7.39 3.51 3.86
N PHE A 7 7.28 3.00 2.64
CA PHE A 7 6.21 3.36 1.71
C PHE A 7 5.36 2.15 1.37
N ASP A 8 4.04 2.35 1.31
CA ASP A 8 3.19 1.50 0.50
C ASP A 8 3.46 1.74 -0.98
N VAL A 9 3.00 0.84 -1.85
CA VAL A 9 3.18 0.94 -3.30
C VAL A 9 1.92 1.47 -3.96
N ASP A 10 0.82 0.74 -3.82
CA ASP A 10 -0.43 1.01 -4.52
C ASP A 10 -1.14 2.23 -3.92
N GLY A 11 -1.41 3.23 -4.75
CA GLY A 11 -1.99 4.49 -4.30
C GLY A 11 -1.03 5.47 -3.64
N VAL A 12 0.24 5.08 -3.45
CA VAL A 12 1.33 5.95 -2.94
C VAL A 12 2.41 6.14 -4.00
N ILE A 13 3.09 5.07 -4.39
CA ILE A 13 4.15 5.12 -5.41
C ILE A 13 3.56 4.98 -6.80
N ILE A 14 2.60 4.07 -6.97
CA ILE A 14 2.00 3.69 -8.26
C ILE A 14 0.49 3.92 -8.21
N ASP A 15 -0.02 4.60 -9.22
CA ASP A 15 -1.46 4.73 -9.47
C ASP A 15 -1.99 3.43 -10.07
N VAL A 16 -2.83 2.75 -9.30
CA VAL A 16 -3.49 1.49 -9.64
C VAL A 16 -4.98 1.67 -9.93
N SER A 17 -5.44 2.91 -10.03
CA SER A 17 -6.86 3.24 -10.21
C SER A 17 -7.44 2.66 -11.51
N HIS A 18 -6.60 2.45 -12.52
CA HIS A 18 -6.97 1.87 -13.81
C HIS A 18 -6.43 0.43 -14.01
N SER A 19 -5.74 -0.15 -13.04
CA SER A 19 -5.28 -1.53 -13.06
C SER A 19 -6.02 -2.37 -12.01
N TYR A 20 -5.55 -2.45 -10.77
CA TYR A 20 -6.15 -3.28 -9.73
C TYR A 20 -7.63 -2.97 -9.47
N HIS A 21 -8.02 -1.68 -9.41
CA HIS A 21 -9.42 -1.34 -9.16
C HIS A 21 -10.34 -1.82 -10.28
N TYR A 22 -9.91 -1.71 -11.53
CA TYR A 22 -10.67 -2.26 -12.65
C TYR A 22 -10.58 -3.79 -12.74
N ALA A 23 -9.48 -4.41 -12.33
CA ALA A 23 -9.41 -5.86 -12.23
C ALA A 23 -10.42 -6.40 -11.20
N ILE A 24 -10.58 -5.76 -10.03
CA ILE A 24 -11.64 -6.07 -9.06
C ILE A 24 -13.01 -5.96 -9.73
N LYS A 25 -13.28 -4.81 -10.35
CA LYS A 25 -14.56 -4.53 -11.03
C LYS A 25 -14.87 -5.59 -12.09
N ASN A 26 -13.97 -5.75 -13.06
CA ASN A 26 -14.18 -6.64 -14.20
C ASN A 26 -14.36 -8.10 -13.75
N THR A 27 -13.60 -8.54 -12.77
CA THR A 27 -13.75 -9.88 -12.19
C THR A 27 -15.12 -10.04 -11.54
N ALA A 28 -15.54 -9.09 -10.69
CA ALA A 28 -16.84 -9.15 -10.03
C ALA A 28 -18.00 -9.13 -11.04
N GLU A 29 -17.92 -8.34 -12.10
CA GLU A 29 -18.92 -8.27 -13.18
C GLU A 29 -19.11 -9.64 -13.91
N ARG A 30 -18.00 -10.39 -14.09
CA ARG A 30 -18.10 -11.74 -14.70
C ARG A 30 -18.95 -12.70 -13.85
N PHE A 31 -18.77 -12.67 -12.51
CA PHE A 31 -19.57 -13.52 -11.61
C PHE A 31 -21.01 -13.02 -11.48
N LEU A 32 -21.21 -11.71 -11.42
CA LEU A 32 -22.52 -11.11 -11.20
C LEU A 32 -23.35 -10.99 -12.49
N ARG A 33 -22.71 -11.10 -13.67
CA ARG A 33 -23.32 -10.91 -15.00
C ARG A 33 -24.05 -9.59 -15.14
N ARG A 34 -23.47 -8.53 -14.58
CA ARG A 34 -23.97 -7.15 -14.66
C ARG A 34 -22.83 -6.15 -14.50
N ASP A 35 -23.05 -4.96 -15.02
CA ASP A 35 -22.10 -3.84 -14.85
C ASP A 35 -22.11 -3.31 -13.40
N LEU A 36 -20.96 -2.86 -12.92
CA LEU A 36 -20.78 -2.22 -11.64
C LEU A 36 -20.21 -0.81 -11.82
N ASP A 37 -20.57 0.09 -10.93
CA ASP A 37 -19.93 1.39 -10.83
C ASP A 37 -18.57 1.23 -10.14
N ILE A 38 -17.52 1.76 -10.76
CA ILE A 38 -16.15 1.70 -10.21
C ILE A 38 -16.03 2.40 -8.85
N GLU A 39 -16.78 3.47 -8.62
CA GLU A 39 -16.74 4.19 -7.36
C GLU A 39 -17.33 3.36 -6.22
N LEU A 40 -18.37 2.57 -6.47
CA LEU A 40 -18.92 1.63 -5.49
C LEU A 40 -17.90 0.53 -5.14
N VAL A 41 -17.17 0.03 -6.13
CA VAL A 41 -16.10 -0.97 -5.92
C VAL A 41 -15.00 -0.42 -5.02
N ARG A 42 -14.53 0.80 -5.33
CA ARG A 42 -13.52 1.52 -4.53
C ARG A 42 -14.00 1.78 -3.11
N GLU A 43 -15.24 2.21 -2.96
CA GLU A 43 -15.84 2.49 -1.66
C GLU A 43 -15.92 1.23 -0.78
N ILE A 44 -16.33 0.08 -1.33
CA ILE A 44 -16.39 -1.20 -0.61
C ILE A 44 -14.99 -1.59 -0.11
N LYS A 45 -13.99 -1.57 -0.98
CA LYS A 45 -12.60 -1.87 -0.62
C LYS A 45 -12.11 -0.96 0.52
N PHE A 46 -12.30 0.35 0.38
CA PHE A 46 -11.83 1.32 1.37
C PHE A 46 -12.55 1.19 2.71
N LYS A 47 -13.89 1.17 2.73
CA LYS A 47 -14.69 1.12 3.98
C LYS A 47 -14.42 -0.16 4.80
N LYS A 48 -14.13 -1.26 4.12
CA LYS A 48 -13.81 -2.54 4.77
C LYS A 48 -12.34 -2.65 5.19
N GLY A 49 -11.47 -1.74 4.73
CA GLY A 49 -10.03 -1.80 5.01
C GLY A 49 -9.37 -3.07 4.46
N ILE A 50 -9.87 -3.59 3.33
CA ILE A 50 -9.37 -4.84 2.74
C ILE A 50 -8.12 -4.55 1.93
N ASN A 51 -6.97 -5.05 2.38
CA ASN A 51 -5.70 -4.86 1.70
C ASN A 51 -5.51 -5.81 0.51
N ASN A 52 -6.00 -7.03 0.60
CA ASN A 52 -5.87 -8.04 -0.46
C ASN A 52 -6.96 -7.88 -1.52
N ASP A 53 -6.58 -7.72 -2.79
CA ASP A 53 -7.51 -7.43 -3.89
C ASP A 53 -8.39 -8.62 -4.27
N TYR A 54 -7.94 -9.86 -4.08
CA TYR A 54 -8.77 -11.03 -4.28
C TYR A 54 -9.91 -11.09 -3.25
N LEU A 55 -9.58 -10.81 -1.98
CA LEU A 55 -10.58 -10.73 -0.92
C LEU A 55 -11.51 -9.52 -1.10
N ALA A 56 -11.00 -8.40 -1.58
CA ALA A 56 -11.83 -7.25 -1.95
C ALA A 56 -12.81 -7.61 -3.07
N THR A 57 -12.37 -8.38 -4.08
CA THR A 57 -13.22 -8.87 -5.17
C THR A 57 -14.34 -9.78 -4.63
N LEU A 58 -14.00 -10.73 -3.74
CA LEU A 58 -15.00 -11.59 -3.09
C LEU A 58 -16.03 -10.77 -2.29
N GLU A 59 -15.58 -9.73 -1.57
CA GLU A 59 -16.48 -8.87 -0.81
C GLU A 59 -17.41 -8.06 -1.72
N VAL A 60 -16.92 -7.59 -2.87
CA VAL A 60 -17.75 -6.95 -3.88
C VAL A 60 -18.80 -7.92 -4.41
N ILE A 61 -18.40 -9.13 -4.83
CA ILE A 61 -19.32 -10.16 -5.33
C ILE A 61 -20.40 -10.44 -4.28
N LYS A 62 -20.02 -10.65 -3.04
CA LYS A 62 -20.95 -10.93 -1.93
C LYS A 62 -21.89 -9.76 -1.65
N THR A 63 -21.39 -8.52 -1.63
CA THR A 63 -22.19 -7.31 -1.39
C THR A 63 -23.31 -7.18 -2.41
N PHE A 64 -23.08 -7.63 -3.63
CA PHE A 64 -24.08 -7.60 -4.70
C PHE A 64 -24.86 -8.93 -4.88
N GLY A 65 -24.81 -9.83 -3.87
CA GLY A 65 -25.63 -11.04 -3.79
C GLY A 65 -25.11 -12.23 -4.63
N GLY A 66 -23.87 -12.17 -5.12
CA GLY A 66 -23.21 -13.27 -5.80
C GLY A 66 -22.39 -14.17 -4.86
N SER A 67 -21.82 -15.21 -5.43
CA SER A 67 -20.88 -16.12 -4.77
C SER A 67 -19.79 -16.58 -5.73
N ALA A 68 -18.59 -16.78 -5.22
CA ALA A 68 -17.45 -17.34 -5.96
C ALA A 68 -16.49 -17.98 -4.95
N SER A 69 -15.69 -18.95 -5.38
CA SER A 69 -14.56 -19.44 -4.60
C SER A 69 -13.36 -18.49 -4.75
N LEU A 70 -12.43 -18.55 -3.79
CA LEU A 70 -11.22 -17.74 -3.85
C LEU A 70 -10.35 -18.12 -5.06
N GLU A 71 -10.27 -19.39 -5.37
CA GLU A 71 -9.49 -19.91 -6.50
C GLU A 71 -10.01 -19.38 -7.84
N GLU A 72 -11.33 -19.40 -8.07
CA GLU A 72 -11.94 -18.84 -9.27
C GLU A 72 -11.69 -17.32 -9.38
N VAL A 73 -11.78 -16.60 -8.26
CA VAL A 73 -11.51 -15.16 -8.23
C VAL A 73 -10.06 -14.88 -8.57
N ILE A 74 -9.10 -15.60 -7.99
CA ILE A 74 -7.66 -15.43 -8.28
C ILE A 74 -7.39 -15.64 -9.77
N GLU A 75 -7.91 -16.71 -10.35
CA GLU A 75 -7.69 -17.02 -11.78
C GLU A 75 -8.20 -15.89 -12.68
N ILE A 76 -9.45 -15.48 -12.51
CA ILE A 76 -10.07 -14.46 -13.35
C ILE A 76 -9.46 -13.08 -13.10
N PHE A 77 -9.18 -12.74 -11.84
CA PHE A 77 -8.56 -11.48 -11.48
C PHE A 77 -7.18 -11.31 -12.15
N ASN A 78 -6.35 -12.35 -12.10
CA ASN A 78 -5.02 -12.30 -12.73
C ASN A 78 -5.12 -12.12 -14.25
N GLN A 79 -6.10 -12.76 -14.91
CA GLN A 79 -6.36 -12.54 -16.32
C GLN A 79 -6.79 -11.10 -16.64
N GLU A 80 -7.60 -10.49 -15.79
CA GLU A 80 -8.01 -9.08 -15.94
C GLU A 80 -6.88 -8.12 -15.64
N TYR A 81 -6.11 -8.37 -14.59
CA TYR A 81 -4.96 -7.53 -14.22
C TYR A 81 -3.89 -7.51 -15.32
N GLU A 82 -3.55 -8.66 -15.91
CA GLU A 82 -2.58 -8.75 -17.01
C GLU A 82 -2.93 -7.83 -18.20
N LYS A 83 -4.21 -7.59 -18.45
CA LYS A 83 -4.66 -6.68 -19.52
C LYS A 83 -4.53 -5.20 -19.12
N LEU A 84 -4.48 -4.92 -17.84
CA LEU A 84 -4.61 -3.56 -17.28
C LEU A 84 -3.31 -3.03 -16.69
N LYS A 85 -2.32 -3.87 -16.36
CA LYS A 85 -1.10 -3.46 -15.67
C LYS A 85 -0.29 -2.38 -16.41
N GLU A 86 -0.38 -2.33 -17.74
CA GLU A 86 0.26 -1.27 -18.54
C GLU A 86 -0.40 0.11 -18.38
N MET A 87 -1.58 0.17 -17.75
CA MET A 87 -2.26 1.43 -17.43
C MET A 87 -1.68 2.11 -16.17
N GLU A 88 -0.87 1.41 -15.40
CA GLU A 88 -0.22 1.96 -14.21
C GLU A 88 0.71 3.12 -14.54
N ARG A 89 0.78 4.09 -13.63
CA ARG A 89 1.65 5.27 -13.73
C ARG A 89 2.28 5.57 -12.37
N LEU A 90 3.42 6.25 -12.38
CA LEU A 90 4.00 6.75 -11.13
C LEU A 90 3.17 7.90 -10.56
N ILE A 91 2.87 7.84 -9.26
CA ILE A 91 2.40 8.95 -8.45
C ILE A 91 3.61 9.71 -7.93
N LEU A 92 4.54 8.98 -7.29
CA LEU A 92 5.81 9.55 -6.82
C LEU A 92 6.89 9.33 -7.89
N SER A 93 7.50 10.41 -8.34
CA SER A 93 8.48 10.37 -9.41
C SER A 93 9.83 9.77 -8.95
N ARG A 94 10.63 9.29 -9.89
CA ARG A 94 12.00 8.86 -9.59
C ARG A 94 12.84 10.01 -9.01
N ASP A 95 12.61 11.25 -9.45
CA ASP A 95 13.32 12.42 -8.93
C ASP A 95 12.95 12.72 -7.47
N PHE A 96 11.72 12.42 -7.06
CA PHE A 96 11.31 12.45 -5.65
C PHE A 96 12.17 11.48 -4.82
N PHE A 97 12.34 10.24 -5.27
CA PHE A 97 13.16 9.25 -4.55
C PHE A 97 14.65 9.62 -4.54
N LYS A 98 15.19 10.19 -5.61
CA LYS A 98 16.56 10.74 -5.61
C LYS A 98 16.74 11.79 -4.52
N LYS A 99 15.80 12.74 -4.40
CA LYS A 99 15.83 13.75 -3.32
C LYS A 99 15.74 13.14 -1.94
N LEU A 100 14.95 12.05 -1.76
CA LEU A 100 14.87 11.34 -0.48
C LEU A 100 16.19 10.64 -0.13
N ARG A 101 16.90 10.07 -1.11
CA ARG A 101 18.22 9.48 -0.87
C ARG A 101 19.24 10.49 -0.35
N ASP A 102 19.12 11.78 -0.70
CA ASP A 102 19.97 12.84 -0.17
C ASP A 102 19.78 13.07 1.34
N LEU A 103 18.66 12.65 1.92
CA LEU A 103 18.42 12.70 3.37
C LEU A 103 19.26 11.65 4.14
N LYS A 104 19.89 10.70 3.44
CA LYS A 104 20.77 9.64 3.99
C LYS A 104 20.08 8.78 5.07
N VAL A 105 18.78 8.56 4.94
CA VAL A 105 18.02 7.62 5.76
C VAL A 105 17.64 6.39 4.92
N PRO A 106 17.53 5.19 5.53
CA PRO A 106 17.05 4.00 4.83
C PRO A 106 15.64 4.20 4.28
N LEU A 107 15.42 3.74 3.04
CA LEU A 107 14.12 3.70 2.40
C LEU A 107 13.65 2.26 2.28
N GLY A 108 12.43 1.99 2.69
CA GLY A 108 11.81 0.66 2.59
C GLY A 108 10.45 0.70 1.90
N VAL A 109 10.05 -0.48 1.44
CA VAL A 109 8.71 -0.75 0.91
C VAL A 109 8.05 -1.82 1.75
N LEU A 110 6.77 -1.61 2.08
CA LEU A 110 5.90 -2.63 2.66
C LEU A 110 4.56 -2.59 1.93
N THR A 111 4.28 -3.60 1.12
CA THR A 111 3.11 -3.64 0.24
C THR A 111 2.36 -4.96 0.34
N GLY A 112 1.05 -4.93 0.07
CA GLY A 112 0.23 -6.12 -0.15
C GLY A 112 0.28 -6.64 -1.60
N ARG A 113 1.09 -6.04 -2.46
CA ARG A 113 1.26 -6.50 -3.84
C ARG A 113 2.02 -7.83 -3.86
N PRO A 114 1.57 -8.85 -4.62
CA PRO A 114 2.32 -10.09 -4.84
C PRO A 114 3.69 -9.83 -5.47
N ARG A 115 4.64 -10.70 -5.15
CA ARG A 115 6.05 -10.53 -5.59
C ARG A 115 6.21 -10.36 -7.09
N GLN A 116 5.52 -11.15 -7.90
CA GLN A 116 5.64 -11.08 -9.35
C GLN A 116 5.12 -9.76 -9.89
N ASP A 117 3.97 -9.30 -9.41
CA ASP A 117 3.37 -8.04 -9.85
C ASP A 117 4.22 -6.84 -9.41
N LEU A 118 4.80 -6.92 -8.21
CA LEU A 118 5.72 -5.90 -7.72
C LEU A 118 6.98 -5.85 -8.58
N LYS A 119 7.55 -7.01 -8.89
CA LYS A 119 8.74 -7.12 -9.74
C LYS A 119 8.49 -6.50 -11.12
N ASP A 120 7.38 -6.85 -11.77
CA ASP A 120 7.03 -6.33 -13.09
C ASP A 120 6.89 -4.80 -13.08
N ALA A 121 6.24 -4.25 -12.05
CA ALA A 121 6.08 -2.80 -11.90
C ALA A 121 7.42 -2.10 -11.58
N PHE A 122 8.21 -2.64 -10.65
CA PHE A 122 9.48 -2.04 -10.25
C PHE A 122 10.53 -2.11 -11.36
N ASP A 123 10.54 -3.17 -12.17
CA ASP A 123 11.39 -3.27 -13.36
C ASP A 123 10.97 -2.23 -14.41
N ARG A 124 9.68 -2.10 -14.68
CA ARG A 124 9.13 -1.15 -15.66
C ARG A 124 9.40 0.31 -15.29
N PHE A 125 9.29 0.66 -14.01
CA PHE A 125 9.51 2.01 -13.52
C PHE A 125 10.93 2.26 -12.98
N GLU A 126 11.80 1.24 -13.02
CA GLU A 126 13.21 1.29 -12.55
C GLU A 126 13.32 1.80 -11.10
N LEU A 127 12.58 1.17 -10.16
CA LEU A 127 12.46 1.63 -8.78
C LEU A 127 13.39 0.92 -7.79
N TRP A 128 13.95 -0.25 -8.14
CA TRP A 128 14.74 -1.08 -7.22
C TRP A 128 15.91 -0.34 -6.56
N GLU A 129 16.57 0.55 -7.31
CA GLU A 129 17.75 1.27 -6.83
C GLU A 129 17.50 2.21 -5.65
N PHE A 130 16.23 2.59 -5.40
CA PHE A 130 15.88 3.55 -4.36
C PHE A 130 15.66 2.92 -2.99
N PHE A 131 15.38 1.62 -2.91
CA PHE A 131 14.95 0.97 -1.68
C PHE A 131 15.99 0.00 -1.12
N ASP A 132 16.27 0.14 0.18
CA ASP A 132 17.22 -0.71 0.90
C ASP A 132 16.56 -2.04 1.31
N VAL A 133 15.24 -2.02 1.57
CA VAL A 133 14.44 -3.19 1.95
C VAL A 133 13.09 -3.14 1.23
N VAL A 134 12.70 -4.27 0.66
CA VAL A 134 11.37 -4.45 0.04
C VAL A 134 10.70 -5.66 0.67
N VAL A 135 9.50 -5.44 1.21
CA VAL A 135 8.62 -6.47 1.79
C VAL A 135 7.34 -6.49 0.97
N ASP A 136 7.22 -7.48 0.10
CA ASP A 136 6.03 -7.79 -0.67
C ASP A 136 5.10 -8.76 0.10
N ASP A 137 3.90 -9.04 -0.44
CA ASP A 137 2.93 -9.91 0.21
C ASP A 137 3.47 -11.33 0.44
N ASP A 138 4.31 -11.84 -0.47
CA ASP A 138 4.88 -13.19 -0.38
C ASP A 138 6.10 -13.29 0.54
N THR A 139 6.68 -12.17 0.95
CA THR A 139 7.84 -12.13 1.86
C THR A 139 7.50 -12.66 3.25
N ILE A 140 6.25 -12.49 3.70
CA ILE A 140 5.75 -13.00 4.96
C ILE A 140 4.99 -14.31 4.68
N GLU A 141 5.59 -15.44 5.08
CA GLU A 141 5.04 -16.77 4.76
C GLU A 141 3.63 -16.97 5.29
N GLN A 142 3.37 -16.57 6.55
CA GLN A 142 2.08 -16.75 7.19
C GLN A 142 1.09 -15.64 6.79
N PRO A 143 0.01 -15.95 6.02
CA PRO A 143 -0.91 -14.93 5.50
C PRO A 143 -1.57 -14.06 6.58
N SER A 144 -1.86 -14.61 7.76
CA SER A 144 -2.47 -13.86 8.88
C SER A 144 -1.56 -12.78 9.49
N LEU A 145 -0.26 -12.82 9.20
CA LEU A 145 0.74 -11.85 9.65
C LEU A 145 1.06 -10.77 8.60
N ARG A 146 0.52 -10.92 7.39
CA ARG A 146 0.66 -9.94 6.32
C ARG A 146 -0.12 -8.66 6.63
N LYS A 147 0.13 -7.61 5.89
CA LYS A 147 -0.63 -6.36 5.92
C LYS A 147 -2.14 -6.62 5.81
N PRO A 148 -3.01 -6.07 6.68
CA PRO A 148 -2.79 -4.99 7.63
C PRO A 148 -2.36 -5.41 9.06
N ASN A 149 -1.81 -6.60 9.26
CA ASN A 149 -1.32 -7.02 10.57
C ASN A 149 -0.11 -6.15 10.99
N PRO A 150 -0.08 -5.61 12.22
CA PRO A 150 1.06 -4.83 12.74
C PRO A 150 2.41 -5.54 12.67
N TYR A 151 2.41 -6.87 12.70
CA TYR A 151 3.61 -7.68 12.50
C TYR A 151 4.35 -7.35 11.21
N ALA A 152 3.62 -7.10 10.11
CA ALA A 152 4.22 -6.79 8.82
C ALA A 152 5.10 -5.53 8.88
N LEU A 153 4.62 -4.48 9.57
CA LEU A 153 5.39 -3.25 9.78
C LEU A 153 6.60 -3.49 10.69
N ASN A 154 6.42 -4.25 11.79
CA ASN A 154 7.55 -4.61 12.65
C ASN A 154 8.60 -5.39 11.89
N PHE A 155 8.20 -6.37 11.09
CA PHE A 155 9.09 -7.18 10.27
C PHE A 155 9.91 -6.32 9.29
N CYS A 156 9.28 -5.35 8.63
CA CYS A 156 9.97 -4.42 7.74
C CYS A 156 10.97 -3.54 8.52
N MET A 157 10.56 -2.98 9.67
CA MET A 157 11.44 -2.15 10.53
C MET A 157 12.63 -2.95 11.07
N GLU A 158 12.45 -4.23 11.45
CA GLU A 158 13.54 -5.11 11.88
C GLU A 158 14.55 -5.33 10.76
N ARG A 159 14.10 -5.62 9.54
CA ARG A 159 14.98 -5.80 8.38
C ARG A 159 15.77 -4.55 8.02
N MET A 160 15.19 -3.38 8.23
CA MET A 160 15.85 -2.10 8.05
C MET A 160 16.69 -1.69 9.28
N ASN A 161 16.60 -2.43 10.38
CA ASN A 161 17.22 -2.13 11.66
C ASN A 161 16.85 -0.72 12.17
N LEU A 162 15.54 -0.39 12.19
CA LEU A 162 15.02 0.92 12.59
C LEU A 162 14.50 0.90 14.02
N ASP A 163 14.72 2.03 14.72
CA ASP A 163 14.08 2.37 16.01
C ASP A 163 12.84 3.24 15.79
N TYR A 164 12.85 4.04 14.72
CA TYR A 164 11.78 4.94 14.32
C TYR A 164 11.56 4.89 12.81
N ALA A 165 10.30 4.87 12.40
CA ALA A 165 9.92 4.96 11.00
C ALA A 165 8.84 6.02 10.77
N VAL A 166 8.82 6.60 9.57
CA VAL A 166 7.62 7.25 9.03
C VAL A 166 7.05 6.32 7.97
N TYR A 167 5.81 5.89 8.16
CA TYR A 167 5.09 5.06 7.20
C TYR A 167 4.14 5.91 6.36
N VAL A 168 4.24 5.78 5.05
CA VAL A 168 3.38 6.48 4.08
C VAL A 168 2.42 5.47 3.46
N GLY A 169 1.12 5.70 3.61
CA GLY A 169 0.07 4.85 3.05
C GLY A 169 -1.12 5.66 2.55
N ASP A 170 -2.01 5.03 1.79
CA ASP A 170 -3.20 5.67 1.21
C ASP A 170 -4.53 5.05 1.67
N SER A 171 -4.49 4.01 2.50
CA SER A 171 -5.64 3.19 2.82
C SER A 171 -5.98 3.14 4.32
N LEU A 172 -7.22 2.75 4.62
CA LEU A 172 -7.64 2.45 5.99
C LEU A 172 -6.84 1.27 6.57
N ALA A 173 -6.45 0.31 5.74
CA ALA A 173 -5.64 -0.83 6.14
C ALA A 173 -4.26 -0.39 6.65
N ASP A 174 -3.63 0.57 5.97
CA ASP A 174 -2.36 1.18 6.40
C ASP A 174 -2.47 1.86 7.76
N TYR A 175 -3.49 2.69 7.89
CA TYR A 175 -3.77 3.39 9.15
C TYR A 175 -3.99 2.40 10.30
N GLN A 176 -4.83 1.39 10.09
CA GLN A 176 -5.11 0.36 11.10
C GLN A 176 -3.86 -0.44 11.48
N MET A 177 -3.01 -0.78 10.50
CA MET A 177 -1.73 -1.45 10.76
C MET A 177 -0.82 -0.60 11.65
N VAL A 178 -0.67 0.68 11.34
CA VAL A 178 0.17 1.60 12.13
C VAL A 178 -0.40 1.80 13.53
N GLU A 179 -1.71 1.99 13.68
CA GLU A 179 -2.34 2.12 15.00
C GLU A 179 -2.24 0.83 15.83
N GLY A 180 -2.35 -0.33 15.17
CA GLY A 180 -2.08 -1.62 15.81
C GLY A 180 -0.63 -1.76 16.26
N PHE A 181 0.32 -1.31 15.43
CA PHE A 181 1.74 -1.31 15.75
C PHE A 181 2.04 -0.46 17.01
N LYS A 182 1.54 0.76 17.09
CA LYS A 182 1.72 1.64 18.24
C LYS A 182 1.22 1.04 19.56
N ARG A 183 0.22 0.15 19.51
CA ARG A 183 -0.31 -0.54 20.69
C ARG A 183 0.48 -1.79 21.09
N GLN A 184 1.17 -2.43 20.14
CA GLN A 184 1.78 -3.75 20.36
C GLN A 184 3.31 -3.72 20.46
N TYR A 185 3.95 -2.70 19.90
CA TYR A 185 5.41 -2.61 19.82
C TYR A 185 5.95 -1.34 20.50
N THR A 186 7.18 -1.43 20.98
CA THR A 186 7.86 -0.29 21.68
C THR A 186 8.58 0.66 20.74
N LYS A 187 8.89 0.22 19.52
CA LYS A 187 9.46 1.09 18.49
C LYS A 187 8.46 2.18 18.10
N ARG A 188 8.94 3.30 17.61
CA ARG A 188 8.08 4.43 17.25
C ARG A 188 7.80 4.47 15.76
N VAL A 189 6.57 4.84 15.40
CA VAL A 189 6.16 5.03 14.02
C VAL A 189 5.21 6.21 13.92
N ASP A 190 5.44 7.09 12.94
CA ASP A 190 4.50 8.10 12.50
C ASP A 190 3.84 7.68 11.20
N TYR A 191 2.59 8.08 11.03
CA TYR A 191 1.81 7.81 9.82
C TYR A 191 1.52 9.09 9.05
N ILE A 192 1.81 9.07 7.76
CA ILE A 192 1.40 10.10 6.82
C ILE A 192 0.46 9.46 5.80
N HIS A 193 -0.74 10.00 5.68
CA HIS A 193 -1.71 9.59 4.68
C HIS A 193 -1.49 10.35 3.38
N PHE A 194 -1.33 9.62 2.28
CA PHE A 194 -1.23 10.19 0.95
C PHE A 194 -2.57 10.08 0.21
N GLY A 195 -3.15 11.19 -0.21
CA GLY A 195 -4.41 11.22 -0.97
C GLY A 195 -5.57 11.92 -0.27
N ASP A 196 -6.77 11.80 -0.84
CA ASP A 196 -7.96 12.56 -0.44
C ASP A 196 -8.94 11.82 0.47
N ARG A 197 -8.65 10.58 0.85
CA ARG A 197 -9.58 9.76 1.63
C ARG A 197 -9.71 10.27 3.06
N VAL A 198 -10.92 10.21 3.59
CA VAL A 198 -11.22 10.71 4.94
C VAL A 198 -10.69 9.72 5.99
N LEU A 199 -9.83 10.21 6.85
CA LEU A 199 -9.33 9.56 8.04
C LEU A 199 -9.60 10.41 9.28
N PRO A 200 -9.34 9.91 10.51
CA PRO A 200 -9.46 10.72 11.71
C PRO A 200 -8.69 12.04 11.59
N PRO A 201 -9.22 13.16 12.14
CA PRO A 201 -8.62 14.51 11.99
C PRO A 201 -7.19 14.66 12.50
N SER A 202 -6.73 13.74 13.36
CA SER A 202 -5.36 13.71 13.88
C SER A 202 -4.31 13.20 12.91
N VAL A 203 -4.73 12.64 11.76
CA VAL A 203 -3.81 12.08 10.77
C VAL A 203 -3.26 13.18 9.87
N LYS A 204 -1.94 13.21 9.70
CA LYS A 204 -1.29 14.10 8.71
C LYS A 204 -1.64 13.60 7.31
N VAL A 205 -2.31 14.43 6.53
CA VAL A 205 -2.71 14.14 5.14
C VAL A 205 -1.91 15.03 4.20
N VAL A 206 -1.39 14.45 3.12
CA VAL A 206 -0.67 15.13 2.05
C VAL A 206 -1.17 14.67 0.69
N ARG A 207 -1.08 15.53 -0.35
CA ARG A 207 -1.68 15.28 -1.68
C ARG A 207 -0.71 15.47 -2.85
N SER A 208 0.51 15.85 -2.54
CA SER A 208 1.53 16.08 -3.57
C SER A 208 2.90 15.58 -3.10
N GLU A 209 3.82 15.36 -4.05
CA GLU A 209 5.21 15.04 -3.75
C GLU A 209 5.87 16.10 -2.86
N GLU A 210 5.57 17.38 -3.11
CA GLU A 210 6.16 18.49 -2.37
C GLU A 210 5.67 18.53 -0.93
N GLU A 211 4.36 18.40 -0.70
CA GLU A 211 3.79 18.29 0.65
C GLU A 211 4.35 17.07 1.39
N LEU A 212 4.45 15.92 0.70
CA LEU A 212 5.00 14.71 1.28
C LEU A 212 6.46 14.89 1.67
N PHE A 213 7.29 15.47 0.79
CA PHE A 213 8.71 15.69 1.06
C PHE A 213 8.91 16.57 2.30
N GLN A 214 8.15 17.66 2.42
CA GLN A 214 8.21 18.54 3.60
C GLN A 214 7.75 17.83 4.88
N ALA A 215 6.65 17.10 4.83
CA ALA A 215 6.14 16.34 5.97
C ALA A 215 7.14 15.27 6.45
N LEU A 216 7.81 14.57 5.52
CA LEU A 216 8.84 13.58 5.85
C LEU A 216 10.05 14.23 6.52
N LYS A 217 10.53 15.37 6.00
CA LYS A 217 11.63 16.13 6.62
C LYS A 217 11.30 16.58 8.04
N GLU A 218 10.12 17.17 8.24
CA GLU A 218 9.63 17.60 9.55
C GLU A 218 9.58 16.44 10.55
N ALA A 219 9.01 15.28 10.14
CA ALA A 219 8.91 14.11 10.99
C ALA A 219 10.28 13.55 11.38
N LEU A 220 11.25 13.56 10.47
CA LEU A 220 12.62 13.11 10.76
C LEU A 220 13.37 14.09 11.69
N GLN A 221 13.13 15.39 11.58
CA GLN A 221 13.77 16.43 12.42
C GLN A 221 13.22 16.43 13.84
N ASN A 222 11.91 16.37 14.01
CA ASN A 222 11.25 16.40 15.34
C ASN A 222 11.70 15.28 16.28
N GLN A 223 12.37 14.24 15.77
CA GLN A 223 12.92 13.15 16.57
C GLN A 223 14.39 13.37 16.97
N GLU A 224 14.98 14.53 16.69
CA GLU A 224 16.35 14.89 17.11
C GLU A 224 16.35 15.69 18.44
N GLU A 225 15.20 16.25 18.83
CA GLU A 225 15.05 17.13 19.99
C GLU A 225 14.57 16.41 21.28
N VAL A 226 14.47 15.06 21.29
CA VAL A 226 13.98 14.29 22.45
C VAL A 226 15.06 13.37 23.01
#